data_c5d242df67df07a9bb079c6bbda3f437
#
_entry.id   c5d242df67df07a9bb079c6bbda3f437
#
_cell.length_a   1.000
_cell.length_b   1.000
_cell.length_c   1.000
_cell.angle_alpha   90.00
_cell.angle_beta   90.00
_cell.angle_gamma   90.00
#
_symmetry.space_group_name_H-M   'P 1'
#
loop_
_entity.id
_entity.type
_entity.pdbx_description
1 polymer ?
#
loop_
_entity_poly.entity_id
_entity_poly.type
_entity_poly.pdbx_seq_one_letter_code
_entity_poly.pdbx_strand_id
1 'polypeptide(L)'
;KLALEELKLLGKENYNKIKSSNDIPEEYKMANIHKREFYTKSVKFSYAIRLSLGITISAFIADYFKFAEGRWIYFTAFAIIIPIYELAQKKLRDRIFATLVGGAIVVISFTIFKNATIRMLILMVAGYLRSYTSTYRYGTIYTTISAIGTAAMTGGAIMITMDRITFVIFGIIIAVIINRLVLPVKMKDANEELLGTYKQ
;
A
#
# COMPACT_ATOMS: atom_id res chain seq x y z
N LYS A 1 10.49 27.53 -23.51
CA LYS A 1 11.56 28.36 -22.89
C LYS A 1 11.00 29.39 -21.93
N LEU A 2 10.00 30.19 -22.34
CA LEU A 2 9.37 31.23 -21.49
C LEU A 2 8.81 30.69 -20.15
N ALA A 3 8.05 29.60 -20.17
CA ALA A 3 7.48 29.01 -18.96
C ALA A 3 8.54 28.53 -17.94
N LEU A 4 9.71 28.10 -18.41
CA LEU A 4 10.81 27.66 -17.56
C LEU A 4 11.57 28.84 -16.92
N GLU A 5 11.60 29.98 -17.58
CA GLU A 5 12.13 31.24 -17.03
C GLU A 5 11.17 31.85 -16.01
N GLU A 6 9.85 31.82 -16.25
CA GLU A 6 8.86 32.24 -15.26
C GLU A 6 8.90 31.40 -13.99
N LEU A 7 9.00 30.08 -14.11
CA LEU A 7 9.16 29.19 -12.94
C LEU A 7 10.46 29.46 -12.17
N LYS A 8 11.55 29.79 -12.86
CA LYS A 8 12.80 30.18 -12.20
C LYS A 8 12.70 31.53 -11.50
N LEU A 9 11.97 32.49 -12.08
CA LEU A 9 11.75 33.81 -11.48
C LEU A 9 10.86 33.71 -10.26
N LEU A 10 9.73 32.95 -10.33
CA LEU A 10 8.83 32.69 -9.20
C LEU A 10 9.53 31.92 -8.06
N GLY A 11 10.39 30.97 -8.40
CA GLY A 11 11.21 30.26 -7.41
C GLY A 11 12.23 31.17 -6.72
N LYS A 12 12.83 32.10 -7.47
CA LYS A 12 13.81 33.07 -6.95
C LYS A 12 13.14 34.16 -6.10
N GLU A 13 11.97 34.60 -6.48
CA GLU A 13 11.15 35.59 -5.75
C GLU A 13 10.65 35.01 -4.42
N ASN A 14 10.11 33.79 -4.43
CA ASN A 14 9.73 33.08 -3.22
C ASN A 14 10.93 32.78 -2.31
N TYR A 15 12.08 32.39 -2.86
CA TYR A 15 13.31 32.18 -2.10
C TYR A 15 13.79 33.49 -1.43
N ASN A 16 13.75 34.62 -2.15
CA ASN A 16 14.14 35.93 -1.61
C ASN A 16 13.15 36.42 -0.55
N LYS A 17 11.85 36.15 -0.71
CA LYS A 17 10.80 36.48 0.25
C LYS A 17 10.95 35.68 1.56
N ILE A 18 11.32 34.41 1.45
CA ILE A 18 11.67 33.56 2.61
C ILE A 18 12.99 34.02 3.26
N LYS A 19 13.97 34.42 2.47
CA LYS A 19 15.25 34.91 2.95
C LYS A 19 15.21 36.31 3.58
N SER A 20 14.29 37.17 3.13
CA SER A 20 14.06 38.52 3.70
C SER A 20 13.16 38.53 4.93
N SER A 21 12.44 37.44 5.22
CA SER A 21 11.76 37.19 6.47
C SER A 21 12.81 36.90 7.54
N ASN A 22 13.41 37.95 8.06
CA ASN A 22 14.45 37.92 9.09
C ASN A 22 13.95 37.48 10.47
N ASP A 23 12.72 36.98 10.56
CA ASP A 23 12.08 36.49 11.75
C ASP A 23 12.12 34.93 11.87
N ILE A 24 13.18 34.31 11.40
CA ILE A 24 13.49 32.95 11.85
C ILE A 24 14.14 33.14 13.23
N PRO A 25 13.46 32.80 14.33
CA PRO A 25 14.06 32.87 15.68
C PRO A 25 15.38 32.14 15.67
N GLU A 26 16.39 32.66 16.38
CA GLU A 26 17.72 32.03 16.47
C GLU A 26 17.68 30.58 16.98
N GLU A 27 16.64 30.23 17.68
CA GLU A 27 16.28 28.88 18.10
C GLU A 27 16.16 27.89 16.94
N TYR A 28 15.80 28.35 15.73
CA TYR A 28 15.72 27.51 14.51
C TYR A 28 17.05 27.43 13.75
N LYS A 29 18.01 28.35 13.98
CA LYS A 29 19.32 28.27 13.34
C LYS A 29 20.18 27.12 13.89
N MET A 30 19.85 26.66 15.08
CA MET A 30 20.46 25.51 15.73
C MET A 30 19.46 24.36 15.88
N ALA A 31 18.63 24.12 14.86
CA ALA A 31 17.92 22.86 14.78
C ALA A 31 19.00 21.77 14.72
N ASN A 32 19.39 21.32 15.89
CA ASN A 32 20.30 20.21 16.12
C ASN A 32 19.76 19.02 15.31
N ILE A 33 20.34 18.81 14.14
CA ILE A 33 20.09 17.65 13.26
C ILE A 33 20.33 16.33 14.05
N HIS A 34 20.94 16.41 15.22
CA HIS A 34 21.28 15.28 16.08
C HIS A 34 20.27 14.93 17.16
N LYS A 35 19.27 15.76 17.46
CA LYS A 35 18.13 15.39 18.30
C LYS A 35 16.89 15.25 17.42
N ARG A 36 16.80 14.20 16.61
CA ARG A 36 15.50 13.63 16.31
C ARG A 36 14.88 13.20 17.62
N GLU A 37 14.10 14.08 18.23
CA GLU A 37 13.18 13.64 19.26
C GLU A 37 12.33 12.54 18.64
N PHE A 38 12.51 11.34 19.14
CA PHE A 38 11.66 10.20 18.78
C PHE A 38 10.29 10.50 19.37
N TYR A 39 9.51 11.30 18.67
CA TYR A 39 8.11 11.49 18.97
C TYR A 39 7.40 10.15 18.79
N THR A 40 7.23 9.43 19.90
CA THR A 40 6.48 8.16 19.93
C THR A 40 5.03 8.32 19.46
N LYS A 41 4.52 9.55 19.37
CA LYS A 41 3.21 9.91 18.83
C LYS A 41 3.25 10.29 17.33
N SER A 42 4.42 10.34 16.68
CA SER A 42 4.48 10.66 15.26
C SER A 42 3.77 9.60 14.42
N VAL A 43 2.96 10.03 13.45
CA VAL A 43 2.29 9.17 12.47
C VAL A 43 3.27 8.24 11.77
N LYS A 44 4.47 8.74 11.45
CA LYS A 44 5.53 7.97 10.79
C LYS A 44 6.05 6.84 11.67
N PHE A 45 6.30 7.12 12.95
CA PHE A 45 6.80 6.13 13.90
C PHE A 45 5.76 5.04 14.18
N SER A 46 4.51 5.44 14.43
CA SER A 46 3.39 4.51 14.63
C SER A 46 3.17 3.60 13.40
N TYR A 47 3.30 4.16 12.20
CA TYR A 47 3.22 3.40 10.97
C TYR A 47 4.36 2.39 10.82
N ALA A 48 5.61 2.81 11.09
CA ALA A 48 6.77 1.94 11.00
C ALA A 48 6.66 0.72 11.93
N ILE A 49 6.26 0.94 13.19
CA ILE A 49 6.05 -0.15 14.16
C ILE A 49 4.93 -1.09 13.69
N ARG A 50 3.77 -0.56 13.29
CA ARG A 50 2.66 -1.39 12.80
C ARG A 50 3.06 -2.22 11.61
N LEU A 51 3.75 -1.61 10.65
CA LEU A 51 4.19 -2.28 9.43
C LEU A 51 5.20 -3.39 9.73
N SER A 52 6.21 -3.11 10.56
CA SER A 52 7.21 -4.10 10.97
C SER A 52 6.57 -5.29 11.68
N LEU A 53 5.74 -5.04 12.70
CA LEU A 53 5.06 -6.10 13.43
C LEU A 53 4.12 -6.90 12.53
N GLY A 54 3.35 -6.22 11.67
CA GLY A 54 2.41 -6.88 10.77
C GLY A 54 3.10 -7.81 9.78
N ILE A 55 4.19 -7.36 9.17
CA ILE A 55 4.95 -8.18 8.23
C ILE A 55 5.64 -9.34 8.95
N THR A 56 6.30 -9.07 10.09
CA THR A 56 7.02 -10.10 10.85
C THR A 56 6.08 -11.19 11.34
N ILE A 57 4.94 -10.85 11.93
CA ILE A 57 3.93 -11.83 12.38
C ILE A 57 3.38 -12.62 11.19
N SER A 58 3.06 -11.93 10.10
CA SER A 58 2.53 -12.59 8.89
C SER A 58 3.55 -13.55 8.26
N ALA A 59 4.82 -13.16 8.19
CA ALA A 59 5.89 -13.98 7.67
C ALA A 59 6.17 -15.19 8.59
N PHE A 60 6.18 -14.95 9.91
CA PHE A 60 6.35 -16.02 10.89
C PHE A 60 5.24 -17.08 10.79
N ILE A 61 3.98 -16.66 10.67
CA ILE A 61 2.84 -17.57 10.51
C ILE A 61 2.98 -18.35 9.20
N ALA A 62 3.32 -17.68 8.10
CA ALA A 62 3.48 -18.32 6.79
C ALA A 62 4.59 -19.40 6.82
N ASP A 63 5.70 -19.11 7.47
CA ASP A 63 6.86 -20.00 7.56
C ASP A 63 6.63 -21.14 8.56
N TYR A 64 6.09 -20.85 9.74
CA TYR A 64 5.80 -21.83 10.78
C TYR A 64 4.85 -22.93 10.29
N PHE A 65 3.79 -22.55 9.59
CA PHE A 65 2.82 -23.50 9.03
C PHE A 65 3.23 -24.04 7.65
N LYS A 66 4.38 -23.63 7.12
CA LYS A 66 4.93 -24.05 5.81
C LYS A 66 3.91 -23.93 4.68
N PHE A 67 3.13 -22.84 4.68
CA PHE A 67 2.16 -22.59 3.62
C PHE A 67 2.86 -22.36 2.28
N ALA A 68 2.57 -23.19 1.26
CA ALA A 68 3.19 -23.08 -0.06
C ALA A 68 3.02 -21.69 -0.70
N GLU A 69 1.86 -21.07 -0.52
CA GLU A 69 1.54 -19.72 -1.01
C GLU A 69 1.41 -18.69 0.13
N GLY A 70 2.03 -18.94 1.29
CA GLY A 70 1.98 -18.09 2.48
C GLY A 70 2.44 -16.65 2.27
N ARG A 71 3.23 -16.40 1.20
CA ARG A 71 3.63 -15.04 0.79
C ARG A 71 2.45 -14.07 0.61
N TRP A 72 1.26 -14.56 0.31
CA TRP A 72 0.07 -13.72 0.14
C TRP A 72 -0.46 -13.14 1.45
N ILE A 73 -0.14 -13.76 2.59
CA ILE A 73 -0.50 -13.27 3.91
C ILE A 73 0.22 -11.95 4.17
N TYR A 74 1.56 -11.94 4.08
CA TYR A 74 2.31 -10.72 4.37
C TYR A 74 2.19 -9.65 3.27
N PHE A 75 2.02 -10.01 1.99
CA PHE A 75 1.71 -9.03 0.95
C PHE A 75 0.34 -8.36 1.17
N THR A 76 -0.62 -9.09 1.70
CA THR A 76 -1.93 -8.52 2.03
C THR A 76 -1.85 -7.63 3.28
N ALA A 77 -1.16 -8.08 4.32
CA ALA A 77 -0.92 -7.28 5.51
C ALA A 77 -0.19 -5.97 5.16
N PHE A 78 0.89 -6.04 4.37
CA PHE A 78 1.60 -4.87 3.86
C PHE A 78 0.71 -3.88 3.12
N ALA A 79 -0.18 -4.37 2.25
CA ALA A 79 -1.05 -3.52 1.45
C ALA A 79 -2.14 -2.80 2.28
N ILE A 80 -2.55 -3.38 3.42
CA ILE A 80 -3.66 -2.88 4.25
C ILE A 80 -3.15 -2.06 5.43
N ILE A 81 -1.96 -2.36 5.96
CA ILE A 81 -1.34 -1.55 7.02
C ILE A 81 -0.88 -0.25 6.41
N ILE A 82 -1.62 0.84 6.70
CA ILE A 82 -1.31 2.20 6.25
C ILE A 82 -1.39 3.16 7.44
N PRO A 83 -0.80 4.38 7.32
CA PRO A 83 -0.72 5.31 8.45
C PRO A 83 -2.06 5.62 9.10
N ILE A 84 -3.09 5.88 8.29
CA ILE A 84 -4.40 6.37 8.72
C ILE A 84 -5.41 5.23 8.72
N TYR A 85 -6.03 4.97 9.89
CA TYR A 85 -6.96 3.86 10.10
C TYR A 85 -8.18 3.89 9.17
N GLU A 86 -8.77 5.05 8.97
CA GLU A 86 -9.98 5.22 8.12
C GLU A 86 -9.72 4.82 6.66
N LEU A 87 -8.55 5.14 6.14
CA LEU A 87 -8.14 4.75 4.78
C LEU A 87 -7.85 3.25 4.68
N ALA A 88 -7.39 2.62 5.77
CA ALA A 88 -7.17 1.17 5.82
C ALA A 88 -8.47 0.39 5.58
N GLN A 89 -9.59 0.85 6.15
CA GLN A 89 -10.90 0.23 5.97
C GLN A 89 -11.37 0.25 4.50
N LYS A 90 -11.12 1.33 3.79
CA LYS A 90 -11.43 1.42 2.36
C LYS A 90 -10.57 0.44 1.56
N LYS A 91 -9.26 0.44 1.78
CA LYS A 91 -8.34 -0.48 1.10
C LYS A 91 -8.67 -1.96 1.36
N LEU A 92 -9.08 -2.29 2.60
CA LEU A 92 -9.51 -3.63 2.96
C LEU A 92 -10.69 -4.10 2.11
N ARG A 93 -11.75 -3.29 2.03
CA ARG A 93 -12.93 -3.62 1.21
C ARG A 93 -12.57 -3.78 -0.27
N ASP A 94 -11.76 -2.86 -0.79
CA ASP A 94 -11.30 -2.91 -2.18
C ASP A 94 -10.44 -4.15 -2.44
N ARG A 95 -9.62 -4.59 -1.47
CA ARG A 95 -8.81 -5.80 -1.56
C ARG A 95 -9.65 -7.07 -1.63
N ILE A 96 -10.64 -7.21 -0.73
CA ILE A 96 -11.57 -8.37 -0.73
C ILE A 96 -12.30 -8.43 -2.06
N PHE A 97 -12.93 -7.34 -2.46
CA PHE A 97 -13.67 -7.28 -3.72
C PHE A 97 -12.79 -7.64 -4.93
N ALA A 98 -11.61 -7.05 -5.01
CA ALA A 98 -10.69 -7.30 -6.11
C ALA A 98 -10.19 -8.75 -6.16
N THR A 99 -9.97 -9.38 -5.00
CA THR A 99 -9.54 -10.79 -4.94
C THR A 99 -10.67 -11.72 -5.40
N LEU A 100 -11.90 -11.48 -4.98
CA LEU A 100 -13.05 -12.27 -5.39
C LEU A 100 -13.33 -12.13 -6.90
N VAL A 101 -13.41 -10.89 -7.39
CA VAL A 101 -13.67 -10.62 -8.80
C VAL A 101 -12.52 -11.13 -9.68
N GLY A 102 -11.28 -10.82 -9.33
CA GLY A 102 -10.10 -11.27 -10.08
C GLY A 102 -9.98 -12.79 -10.12
N GLY A 103 -10.22 -13.46 -8.99
CA GLY A 103 -10.25 -14.93 -8.90
C GLY A 103 -11.36 -15.54 -9.78
N ALA A 104 -12.57 -14.99 -9.70
CA ALA A 104 -13.70 -15.46 -10.51
C ALA A 104 -13.39 -15.33 -12.01
N ILE A 105 -12.81 -14.21 -12.44
CA ILE A 105 -12.41 -14.00 -13.84
C ILE A 105 -11.40 -15.06 -14.29
N VAL A 106 -10.39 -15.37 -13.46
CA VAL A 106 -9.40 -16.39 -13.81
C VAL A 106 -10.05 -17.78 -13.90
N VAL A 107 -10.85 -18.17 -12.93
CA VAL A 107 -11.54 -19.48 -12.92
C VAL A 107 -12.41 -19.62 -14.16
N ILE A 108 -13.26 -18.64 -14.47
CA ILE A 108 -14.14 -18.67 -15.65
C ILE A 108 -13.32 -18.72 -16.94
N SER A 109 -12.34 -17.82 -17.08
CA SER A 109 -11.52 -17.76 -18.31
C SER A 109 -10.74 -19.04 -18.53
N PHE A 110 -10.15 -19.65 -17.49
CA PHE A 110 -9.36 -20.86 -17.62
C PHE A 110 -10.20 -22.13 -17.78
N THR A 111 -11.46 -22.09 -17.40
CA THR A 111 -12.43 -23.15 -17.67
C THR A 111 -12.85 -23.14 -19.13
N ILE A 112 -13.09 -21.95 -19.70
CA ILE A 112 -13.48 -21.78 -21.10
C ILE A 112 -12.29 -22.02 -22.04
N PHE A 113 -11.16 -21.37 -21.76
CA PHE A 113 -9.98 -21.41 -22.61
C PHE A 113 -8.94 -22.40 -22.06
N LYS A 114 -8.87 -23.59 -22.68
CA LYS A 114 -7.90 -24.64 -22.31
C LYS A 114 -6.51 -24.42 -22.91
N ASN A 115 -6.44 -23.65 -24.02
CA ASN A 115 -5.19 -23.38 -24.74
C ASN A 115 -4.28 -22.45 -23.94
N ALA A 116 -3.03 -22.91 -23.68
CA ALA A 116 -2.04 -22.16 -22.89
C ALA A 116 -1.70 -20.79 -23.50
N THR A 117 -1.66 -20.68 -24.83
CA THR A 117 -1.36 -19.42 -25.53
C THR A 117 -2.46 -18.39 -25.27
N ILE A 118 -3.73 -18.78 -25.32
CA ILE A 118 -4.87 -17.88 -25.05
C ILE A 118 -4.83 -17.42 -23.58
N ARG A 119 -4.57 -18.33 -22.64
CA ARG A 119 -4.40 -17.99 -21.23
C ARG A 119 -3.28 -16.96 -21.02
N MET A 120 -2.14 -17.16 -21.68
CA MET A 120 -1.02 -16.22 -21.61
C MET A 120 -1.40 -14.84 -22.17
N LEU A 121 -2.13 -14.77 -23.28
CA LEU A 121 -2.62 -13.52 -23.85
C LEU A 121 -3.56 -12.78 -22.87
N ILE A 122 -4.47 -13.51 -22.19
CA ILE A 122 -5.35 -12.92 -21.18
C ILE A 122 -4.52 -12.28 -20.04
N LEU A 123 -3.48 -12.95 -19.58
CA LEU A 123 -2.61 -12.44 -18.54
C LEU A 123 -1.80 -11.21 -18.99
N MET A 124 -1.32 -11.20 -20.23
CA MET A 124 -0.64 -10.05 -20.82
C MET A 124 -1.57 -8.83 -20.90
N VAL A 125 -2.81 -9.03 -21.38
CA VAL A 125 -3.82 -7.98 -21.43
C VAL A 125 -4.14 -7.45 -20.03
N ALA A 126 -4.31 -8.33 -19.04
CA ALA A 126 -4.54 -7.90 -17.66
C ALA A 126 -3.38 -7.08 -17.11
N GLY A 127 -2.13 -7.49 -17.35
CA GLY A 127 -0.94 -6.75 -16.98
C GLY A 127 -0.85 -5.37 -17.64
N TYR A 128 -1.18 -5.30 -18.91
CA TYR A 128 -1.23 -4.06 -19.68
C TYR A 128 -2.29 -3.10 -19.13
N LEU A 129 -3.51 -3.57 -18.92
CA LEU A 129 -4.63 -2.78 -18.38
C LEU A 129 -4.30 -2.25 -16.96
N ARG A 130 -3.50 -2.98 -16.20
CA ARG A 130 -3.02 -2.52 -14.86
C ARG A 130 -2.29 -1.18 -14.97
N SER A 131 -1.51 -0.95 -16.01
CA SER A 131 -0.71 0.27 -16.21
C SER A 131 -1.57 1.52 -16.43
N TYR A 132 -2.76 1.35 -17.00
CA TYR A 132 -3.70 2.46 -17.25
C TYR A 132 -4.61 2.76 -16.06
N THR A 133 -4.57 1.94 -15.02
CA THR A 133 -5.53 2.06 -13.92
C THR A 133 -4.94 2.86 -12.77
N SER A 134 -5.48 4.05 -12.49
CA SER A 134 -5.11 4.89 -11.36
C SER A 134 -5.79 4.48 -10.04
N THR A 135 -6.97 3.85 -10.13
CA THR A 135 -7.75 3.47 -8.95
C THR A 135 -7.25 2.18 -8.33
N TYR A 136 -7.01 2.17 -7.01
CA TYR A 136 -6.52 1.01 -6.26
C TYR A 136 -7.38 -0.25 -6.49
N ARG A 137 -8.70 -0.13 -6.48
CA ARG A 137 -9.65 -1.24 -6.65
C ARG A 137 -9.43 -1.99 -7.96
N TYR A 138 -9.50 -1.30 -9.09
CA TYR A 138 -9.31 -1.91 -10.42
C TYR A 138 -7.89 -2.40 -10.63
N GLY A 139 -6.92 -1.61 -10.18
CA GLY A 139 -5.53 -2.05 -10.23
C GLY A 139 -5.27 -3.35 -9.49
N THR A 140 -5.92 -3.54 -8.33
CA THR A 140 -5.82 -4.79 -7.57
C THR A 140 -6.51 -5.95 -8.27
N ILE A 141 -7.64 -5.73 -8.99
CA ILE A 141 -8.29 -6.78 -9.79
C ILE A 141 -7.31 -7.31 -10.86
N TYR A 142 -6.72 -6.42 -11.66
CA TYR A 142 -5.78 -6.84 -12.71
C TYR A 142 -4.53 -7.52 -12.14
N THR A 143 -3.98 -7.00 -11.04
CA THR A 143 -2.85 -7.66 -10.35
C THR A 143 -3.24 -9.05 -9.84
N THR A 144 -4.47 -9.22 -9.35
CA THR A 144 -4.97 -10.51 -8.87
C THR A 144 -5.14 -11.49 -10.03
N ILE A 145 -5.70 -11.05 -11.18
CA ILE A 145 -5.83 -11.87 -12.39
C ILE A 145 -4.45 -12.36 -12.83
N SER A 146 -3.48 -11.45 -12.95
CA SER A 146 -2.13 -11.83 -13.35
C SER A 146 -1.49 -12.82 -12.38
N ALA A 147 -1.58 -12.57 -11.08
CA ALA A 147 -0.93 -13.39 -10.07
C ALA A 147 -1.56 -14.79 -9.90
N ILE A 148 -2.90 -14.87 -9.86
CA ILE A 148 -3.61 -16.17 -9.82
C ILE A 148 -3.43 -16.91 -11.15
N GLY A 149 -3.60 -16.18 -12.25
CA GLY A 149 -3.51 -16.79 -13.58
C GLY A 149 -2.12 -17.35 -13.87
N THR A 150 -1.04 -16.64 -13.50
CA THR A 150 0.33 -17.16 -13.66
C THR A 150 0.54 -18.43 -12.83
N ALA A 151 0.11 -18.46 -11.58
CA ALA A 151 0.20 -19.65 -10.74
C ALA A 151 -0.68 -20.79 -11.30
N ALA A 152 -1.86 -20.48 -11.83
CA ALA A 152 -2.79 -21.46 -12.41
C ALA A 152 -2.34 -22.06 -13.75
N MET A 153 -1.28 -21.53 -14.36
CA MET A 153 -0.66 -22.16 -15.54
C MET A 153 -0.01 -23.51 -15.19
N THR A 154 0.49 -23.65 -13.95
CA THR A 154 1.15 -24.85 -13.47
C THR A 154 0.26 -25.75 -12.60
N GLY A 155 -0.88 -25.23 -12.13
CA GLY A 155 -1.80 -25.92 -11.22
C GLY A 155 -3.28 -25.69 -11.57
N GLY A 156 -4.16 -26.24 -10.75
CA GLY A 156 -5.61 -26.06 -10.90
C GLY A 156 -6.07 -24.64 -10.53
N ALA A 157 -6.69 -23.92 -11.47
CA ALA A 157 -7.13 -22.54 -11.26
C ALA A 157 -8.04 -22.37 -10.03
N ILE A 158 -8.93 -23.33 -9.78
CA ILE A 158 -9.86 -23.31 -8.65
C ILE A 158 -9.10 -23.40 -7.33
N MET A 159 -8.20 -24.38 -7.19
CA MET A 159 -7.42 -24.60 -5.96
C MET A 159 -6.57 -23.37 -5.62
N ILE A 160 -5.83 -22.85 -6.59
CA ILE A 160 -4.98 -21.66 -6.42
C ILE A 160 -5.81 -20.42 -6.07
N THR A 161 -7.01 -20.28 -6.64
CA THR A 161 -7.92 -19.17 -6.31
C THR A 161 -8.42 -19.29 -4.86
N MET A 162 -8.78 -20.49 -4.40
CA MET A 162 -9.20 -20.72 -3.03
C MET A 162 -8.08 -20.47 -2.02
N ASP A 163 -6.89 -20.95 -2.30
CA ASP A 163 -5.71 -20.68 -1.47
C ASP A 163 -5.45 -19.16 -1.37
N ARG A 164 -5.55 -18.46 -2.50
CA ARG A 164 -5.39 -16.99 -2.53
C ARG A 164 -6.42 -16.28 -1.67
N ILE A 165 -7.69 -16.66 -1.77
CA ILE A 165 -8.77 -16.07 -0.96
C ILE A 165 -8.49 -16.30 0.53
N THR A 166 -8.13 -17.54 0.89
CA THR A 166 -7.84 -17.93 2.27
C THR A 166 -6.66 -17.12 2.83
N PHE A 167 -5.53 -17.04 2.14
CA PHE A 167 -4.36 -16.28 2.62
C PHE A 167 -4.59 -14.78 2.63
N VAL A 168 -5.40 -14.24 1.72
CA VAL A 168 -5.82 -12.83 1.76
C VAL A 168 -6.66 -12.56 3.02
N ILE A 169 -7.57 -13.47 3.39
CA ILE A 169 -8.36 -13.33 4.64
C ILE A 169 -7.44 -13.35 5.86
N PHE A 170 -6.49 -14.28 5.95
CA PHE A 170 -5.50 -14.29 7.04
C PHE A 170 -4.72 -12.98 7.12
N GLY A 171 -4.21 -12.48 5.99
CA GLY A 171 -3.49 -11.21 5.94
C GLY A 171 -4.35 -10.02 6.37
N ILE A 172 -5.64 -10.03 6.02
CA ILE A 172 -6.61 -9.02 6.46
C ILE A 172 -6.80 -9.06 7.97
N ILE A 173 -7.01 -10.25 8.55
CA ILE A 173 -7.22 -10.41 9.99
C ILE A 173 -6.02 -9.85 10.75
N ILE A 174 -4.80 -10.23 10.37
CA ILE A 174 -3.57 -9.72 10.99
C ILE A 174 -3.49 -8.21 10.87
N ALA A 175 -3.71 -7.66 9.66
CA ALA A 175 -3.65 -6.22 9.42
C ALA A 175 -4.68 -5.44 10.25
N VAL A 176 -5.91 -5.95 10.38
CA VAL A 176 -6.96 -5.31 11.19
C VAL A 176 -6.59 -5.32 12.68
N ILE A 177 -6.11 -6.46 13.18
CA ILE A 177 -5.65 -6.58 14.57
C ILE A 177 -4.53 -5.57 14.86
N ILE A 178 -3.51 -5.53 14.01
CA ILE A 178 -2.38 -4.62 14.17
C ILE A 178 -2.80 -3.16 14.06
N ASN A 179 -3.58 -2.80 13.05
CA ASN A 179 -4.06 -1.42 12.87
C ASN A 179 -4.95 -0.93 14.02
N ARG A 180 -5.64 -1.85 14.70
CA ARG A 180 -6.55 -1.49 15.80
C ARG A 180 -5.87 -1.48 17.16
N LEU A 181 -4.93 -2.40 17.40
CA LEU A 181 -4.30 -2.58 18.71
C LEU A 181 -2.99 -1.83 18.85
N VAL A 182 -2.22 -1.67 17.77
CA VAL A 182 -0.88 -1.08 17.82
C VAL A 182 -0.94 0.38 17.40
N LEU A 183 -0.83 1.31 18.34
CA LEU A 183 -0.71 2.76 18.12
C LEU A 183 -1.67 3.29 17.03
N PRO A 184 -2.99 3.17 17.19
CA PRO A 184 -3.95 3.60 16.17
C PRO A 184 -3.87 5.13 15.99
N VAL A 185 -3.67 5.58 14.75
CA VAL A 185 -3.67 6.99 14.37
C VAL A 185 -4.92 7.29 13.57
N LYS A 186 -5.71 8.27 14.04
CA LYS A 186 -6.91 8.76 13.35
C LYS A 186 -6.55 9.90 12.40
N MET A 187 -7.39 10.15 11.42
CA MET A 187 -7.21 11.24 10.45
C MET A 187 -7.12 12.60 11.14
N LYS A 188 -7.84 12.81 12.24
CA LYS A 188 -7.79 14.04 13.03
C LYS A 188 -6.39 14.29 13.60
N ASP A 189 -5.78 13.26 14.19
CA ASP A 189 -4.46 13.35 14.79
C ASP A 189 -3.37 13.63 13.74
N ALA A 190 -3.51 13.00 12.55
CA ALA A 190 -2.62 13.23 11.43
C ALA A 190 -2.71 14.66 10.87
N ASN A 191 -3.92 15.22 10.81
CA ASN A 191 -4.12 16.61 10.39
C ASN A 191 -3.58 17.62 11.40
N GLU A 192 -3.73 17.36 12.71
CA GLU A 192 -3.16 18.21 13.76
C GLU A 192 -1.61 18.20 13.70
N GLU A 193 -0.98 17.04 13.46
CA GLU A 193 0.48 16.95 13.28
C GLU A 193 0.94 17.75 12.05
N LEU A 194 0.21 17.67 10.92
CA LEU A 194 0.51 18.45 9.72
C LEU A 194 0.36 19.96 9.97
N LEU A 195 -0.75 20.39 10.59
CA LEU A 195 -0.99 21.80 10.90
C LEU A 195 0.04 22.34 11.91
N GLY A 196 0.46 21.54 12.85
CA GLY A 196 1.55 21.89 13.78
C GLY A 196 2.87 22.15 13.06
N THR A 197 3.18 21.34 12.03
CA THR A 197 4.38 21.51 11.21
C THR A 197 4.35 22.75 10.32
N TYR A 198 3.16 23.21 9.89
CA TYR A 198 3.02 24.44 9.10
C TYR A 198 2.99 25.72 9.94
N LYS A 199 2.72 25.64 11.25
CA LYS A 199 2.72 26.80 12.17
C LYS A 199 4.09 27.08 12.80
N GLN A 200 5.02 26.19 12.62
CA GLN A 200 6.44 26.33 12.99
C GLN A 200 7.26 26.86 11.82
#